data_5ef6408d60d3741e373dba53ee0303b0
#
_entry.id   5ef6408d60d3741e373dba53ee0303b0
#
_cell.length_a   1.000
_cell.length_b   1.000
_cell.length_c   1.000
_cell.angle_alpha   90.00
_cell.angle_beta   90.00
_cell.angle_gamma   90.00
#
_symmetry.space_group_name_H-M   'P 1'
#
loop_
_entity.id
_entity.type
_entity.pdbx_description
1 polymer ?
#
loop_
_entity_poly.entity_id
_entity_poly.type
_entity_poly.pdbx_seq_one_letter_code
_entity_poly.pdbx_strand_id
1 'polypeptide(L)'
;MISEADAAYIAGLFDGEGSIQYKQYDRQRKNNKKPYPTWSIRMEISMTDKSVLMWMHNLLGCGTVNEKRYKTPYTVGWKKQWRWRCQSRDAYYVSLLIQPYAHVKIEDINKI
;
A
#
# COMPACT_ATOMS: atom_id res chain seq x y z
N MET A 1 1.41 0.52 -20.39
CA MET A 1 2.61 -0.03 -19.76
C MET A 1 3.30 1.07 -18.95
N ILE A 2 3.71 0.77 -17.72
CA ILE A 2 4.33 1.76 -16.84
C ILE A 2 5.81 1.90 -17.21
N SER A 3 6.29 3.15 -17.36
CA SER A 3 7.68 3.40 -17.71
C SER A 3 8.61 3.15 -16.52
N GLU A 4 9.90 2.92 -16.80
CA GLU A 4 10.90 2.76 -15.76
C GLU A 4 11.00 4.02 -14.88
N ALA A 5 10.89 5.20 -15.47
CA ALA A 5 10.92 6.45 -14.72
C ALA A 5 9.76 6.54 -13.74
N ASP A 6 8.55 6.17 -14.16
CA ASP A 6 7.37 6.18 -13.29
C ASP A 6 7.49 5.13 -12.19
N ALA A 7 7.95 3.92 -12.53
CA ALA A 7 8.17 2.87 -11.54
C ALA A 7 9.21 3.30 -10.49
N ALA A 8 10.29 3.92 -10.92
CA ALA A 8 11.32 4.43 -10.01
C ALA A 8 10.79 5.55 -9.11
N TYR A 9 9.94 6.42 -9.64
CA TYR A 9 9.31 7.47 -8.86
C TYR A 9 8.41 6.89 -7.76
N ILE A 10 7.58 5.91 -8.12
CA ILE A 10 6.70 5.23 -7.17
C ILE A 10 7.53 4.51 -6.10
N ALA A 11 8.62 3.84 -6.49
CA ALA A 11 9.51 3.19 -5.54
C ALA A 11 10.11 4.19 -4.55
N GLY A 12 10.53 5.36 -5.01
CA GLY A 12 11.04 6.42 -4.15
C GLY A 12 9.99 6.96 -3.19
N LEU A 13 8.77 7.19 -3.68
CA LEU A 13 7.66 7.58 -2.82
C LEU A 13 7.42 6.53 -1.74
N PHE A 14 7.44 5.27 -2.12
CA PHE A 14 7.21 4.17 -1.21
C PHE A 14 8.33 4.05 -0.16
N ASP A 15 9.57 4.23 -0.57
CA ASP A 15 10.71 4.22 0.35
C ASP A 15 10.59 5.33 1.40
N GLY A 16 10.10 6.51 1.02
CA GLY A 16 9.98 7.65 1.92
C GLY A 16 8.72 7.66 2.77
N GLU A 17 7.58 7.35 2.16
CA GLU A 17 6.25 7.57 2.77
C GLU A 17 5.42 6.29 2.88
N GLY A 18 5.90 5.17 2.36
CA GLY A 18 5.15 3.95 2.29
C GLY A 18 5.29 3.07 3.52
N SER A 19 4.36 2.13 3.66
CA SER A 19 4.45 1.06 4.65
C SER A 19 3.95 -0.25 4.03
N ILE A 20 4.54 -1.34 4.51
CA ILE A 20 4.14 -2.70 4.13
C ILE A 20 3.77 -3.42 5.41
N GLN A 21 2.59 -4.03 5.42
CA GLN A 21 2.11 -4.79 6.55
C GLN A 21 1.81 -6.21 6.16
N TYR A 22 2.27 -7.14 6.97
CA TYR A 22 1.94 -8.55 6.85
C TYR A 22 1.03 -8.90 8.00
N LYS A 23 -0.11 -9.53 7.71
CA LYS A 23 -1.05 -9.95 8.72
C LYS A 23 -1.46 -11.39 8.48
N GLN A 24 -1.28 -12.23 9.48
CA GLN A 24 -1.82 -13.58 9.49
C GLN A 24 -3.17 -13.55 10.19
N TYR A 25 -4.17 -14.17 9.59
CA TYR A 25 -5.48 -14.32 10.20
C TYR A 25 -6.06 -15.69 9.85
N ASP A 26 -6.96 -16.18 10.71
CA ASP A 26 -7.65 -17.42 10.48
C ASP A 26 -8.89 -17.17 9.64
N ARG A 27 -8.96 -17.82 8.48
CA ARG A 27 -10.10 -17.70 7.59
C ARG A 27 -11.10 -18.78 7.92
N GLN A 28 -12.35 -18.38 8.21
CA GLN A 28 -13.42 -19.31 8.44
C GLN A 28 -13.76 -20.06 7.15
N ARG A 29 -13.88 -21.40 7.28
CA ARG A 29 -14.34 -22.23 6.18
C ARG A 29 -15.86 -22.34 6.21
N LYS A 30 -16.47 -22.48 5.04
CA LYS A 30 -17.90 -22.84 4.93
C LYS A 30 -18.10 -24.22 5.54
N ASN A 31 -19.31 -24.48 6.08
CA ASN A 31 -19.73 -25.78 6.62
C ASN A 31 -19.04 -26.20 7.92
N ASN A 32 -18.75 -25.26 8.81
CA ASN A 32 -18.22 -25.51 10.15
C ASN A 32 -16.91 -26.30 10.20
N LYS A 33 -16.11 -26.23 9.13
CA LYS A 33 -14.76 -26.80 9.13
C LYS A 33 -13.82 -25.90 9.93
N LYS A 34 -12.71 -26.48 10.41
CA LYS A 34 -11.69 -25.71 11.14
C LYS A 34 -11.21 -24.54 10.30
N PRO A 35 -11.03 -23.33 10.91
CA PRO A 35 -10.42 -22.22 10.21
C PRO A 35 -8.99 -22.55 9.79
N TYR A 36 -8.50 -21.94 8.73
CA TYR A 36 -7.14 -22.14 8.25
C TYR A 36 -6.38 -20.82 8.24
N PRO A 37 -5.05 -20.82 8.49
CA PRO A 37 -4.27 -19.60 8.49
C PRO A 37 -4.18 -19.01 7.08
N THR A 38 -4.34 -17.70 6.99
CA THR A 38 -4.25 -16.94 5.74
C THR A 38 -3.38 -15.73 5.97
N TRP A 39 -2.51 -15.43 5.01
CA TRP A 39 -1.67 -14.24 5.05
C TRP A 39 -2.28 -13.15 4.19
N SER A 40 -2.25 -11.94 4.71
CA SER A 40 -2.66 -10.74 3.99
C SER A 40 -1.51 -9.76 3.95
N ILE A 41 -1.28 -9.19 2.77
CA ILE A 41 -0.25 -8.18 2.54
C ILE A 41 -0.96 -6.88 2.21
N ARG A 42 -0.55 -5.80 2.87
CA ARG A 42 -1.10 -4.47 2.64
C ARG A 42 0.04 -3.49 2.38
N MET A 43 -0.10 -2.71 1.33
CA MET A 43 0.81 -1.61 1.02
C MET A 43 0.05 -0.30 1.09
N GLU A 44 0.64 0.72 1.71
CA GLU A 44 0.03 2.04 1.88
C GLU A 44 1.04 3.14 1.64
N ILE A 45 0.56 4.25 1.09
CA ILE A 45 1.28 5.53 1.06
C ILE A 45 0.31 6.60 1.56
N SER A 46 0.74 7.38 2.56
CA SER A 46 -0.03 8.50 3.09
C SER A 46 0.71 9.80 2.86
N MET A 47 0.02 10.82 2.37
CA MET A 47 0.62 12.13 2.16
C MET A 47 -0.47 13.21 2.08
N THR A 48 -0.04 14.48 2.20
CA THR A 48 -0.94 15.61 2.09
C THR A 48 -1.31 15.96 0.65
N ASP A 49 -0.53 15.50 -0.31
CA ASP A 49 -0.75 15.77 -1.74
C ASP A 49 -1.61 14.68 -2.37
N LYS A 50 -2.92 14.93 -2.44
CA LYS A 50 -3.87 14.01 -3.04
C LYS A 50 -3.59 13.77 -4.53
N SER A 51 -3.14 14.80 -5.25
CA SER A 51 -2.95 14.71 -6.70
C SER A 51 -1.91 13.66 -7.08
N VAL A 52 -0.84 13.54 -6.31
CA VAL A 52 0.19 12.53 -6.53
C VAL A 52 -0.37 11.13 -6.33
N LEU A 53 -1.18 10.92 -5.28
CA LEU A 53 -1.80 9.63 -5.02
C LEU A 53 -2.82 9.26 -6.10
N MET A 54 -3.57 10.24 -6.61
CA MET A 54 -4.51 10.01 -7.71
C MET A 54 -3.78 9.67 -9.00
N TRP A 55 -2.68 10.37 -9.28
CA TRP A 55 -1.82 10.03 -10.43
C TRP A 55 -1.34 8.59 -10.35
N MET A 56 -0.84 8.19 -9.18
CA MET A 56 -0.33 6.85 -8.95
C MET A 56 -1.44 5.80 -9.09
N HIS A 57 -2.61 6.07 -8.53
CA HIS A 57 -3.76 5.19 -8.63
C HIS A 57 -4.17 4.96 -10.09
N ASN A 58 -4.27 6.03 -10.86
CA ASN A 58 -4.63 5.94 -12.26
C ASN A 58 -3.59 5.18 -13.09
N LEU A 59 -2.32 5.40 -12.78
CA LEU A 59 -1.22 4.73 -13.48
C LEU A 59 -1.16 3.23 -13.18
N LEU A 60 -1.29 2.87 -11.91
CA LEU A 60 -1.21 1.47 -11.47
C LEU A 60 -2.49 0.69 -11.79
N GLY A 61 -3.62 1.37 -11.84
CA GLY A 61 -4.91 0.74 -12.10
C GLY A 61 -5.44 -0.09 -10.94
N CYS A 62 -4.88 0.06 -9.74
CA CYS A 62 -5.30 -0.70 -8.56
C CYS A 62 -5.17 0.13 -7.30
N GLY A 63 -5.73 -0.40 -6.21
CA GLY A 63 -5.75 0.29 -4.93
C GLY A 63 -6.89 1.29 -4.80
N THR A 64 -6.97 1.94 -3.66
CA THR A 64 -7.98 2.97 -3.37
C THR A 64 -7.32 4.19 -2.75
N VAL A 65 -7.86 5.37 -3.06
CA VAL A 65 -7.42 6.63 -2.46
C VAL A 65 -8.54 7.18 -1.60
N ASN A 66 -8.28 7.34 -0.31
CA ASN A 66 -9.25 7.82 0.65
C ASN A 66 -8.61 8.85 1.58
N GLU A 67 -9.43 9.73 2.13
CA GLU A 67 -9.00 10.67 3.15
C GLU A 67 -8.67 9.89 4.42
N LYS A 68 -7.51 10.18 5.00
CA LYS A 68 -7.11 9.58 6.27
C LYS A 68 -7.78 10.33 7.41
N ARG A 69 -8.64 9.63 8.16
CA ARG A 69 -9.35 10.22 9.28
C ARG A 69 -8.56 10.04 10.57
N TYR A 70 -8.49 11.12 11.35
CA TYR A 70 -7.89 11.09 12.67
C TYR A 70 -8.99 10.94 13.72
N LYS A 71 -8.76 10.05 14.68
CA LYS A 71 -9.74 9.73 15.72
C LYS A 71 -9.56 10.57 17.01
N THR A 72 -8.55 11.46 17.05
CA THR A 72 -8.23 12.20 18.26
C THR A 72 -8.44 13.71 18.08
N PRO A 73 -8.90 14.42 19.13
CA PRO A 73 -9.08 15.88 19.05
C PRO A 73 -7.77 16.66 18.92
N TYR A 74 -6.62 16.02 19.15
CA TYR A 74 -5.31 16.63 19.06
C TYR A 74 -4.87 16.93 17.63
N THR A 75 -5.61 16.45 16.64
CA THR A 75 -5.29 16.64 15.22
C THR A 75 -6.00 17.84 14.62
N VAL A 76 -6.71 18.63 15.43
CA VAL A 76 -7.37 19.86 14.97
C VAL A 76 -6.30 20.83 14.46
N GLY A 77 -6.46 21.31 13.22
CA GLY A 77 -5.50 22.20 12.58
C GLY A 77 -4.43 21.49 11.76
N TRP A 78 -4.34 20.18 11.81
CA TRP A 78 -3.45 19.43 10.93
C TRP A 78 -3.99 19.45 9.50
N LYS A 79 -3.06 19.44 8.52
CA LYS A 79 -3.46 19.30 7.12
C LYS A 79 -4.11 17.96 6.88
N LYS A 80 -5.12 17.96 6.00
CA LYS A 80 -5.73 16.71 5.57
C LYS A 80 -4.68 15.82 4.93
N GLN A 81 -4.70 14.53 5.29
CA GLN A 81 -3.88 13.53 4.66
C GLN A 81 -4.75 12.58 3.86
N TRP A 82 -4.19 12.08 2.78
CA TRP A 82 -4.82 11.10 1.91
C TRP A 82 -3.99 9.83 1.94
N ARG A 83 -4.63 8.71 1.67
CA ARG A 83 -3.97 7.42 1.72
C ARG A 83 -4.34 6.61 0.49
N TRP A 84 -3.32 6.14 -0.23
CA TRP A 84 -3.46 5.08 -1.21
C TRP A 84 -3.13 3.76 -0.55
N ARG A 85 -3.96 2.76 -0.79
CA ARG A 85 -3.81 1.43 -0.18
C ARG A 85 -4.16 0.36 -1.18
N CYS A 86 -3.36 -0.73 -1.21
CA CYS A 86 -3.73 -1.95 -1.92
C CYS A 86 -3.40 -3.18 -1.07
N GLN A 87 -3.97 -4.32 -1.45
CA GLN A 87 -3.85 -5.55 -0.68
C GLN A 87 -3.68 -6.75 -1.61
N SER A 88 -3.13 -7.82 -1.07
CA SER A 88 -3.10 -9.15 -1.70
C SER A 88 -2.45 -9.14 -3.09
N ARG A 89 -3.19 -9.53 -4.14
CA ARG A 89 -2.66 -9.60 -5.51
C ARG A 89 -2.14 -8.27 -6.00
N ASP A 90 -2.84 -7.18 -5.69
CA ASP A 90 -2.41 -5.85 -6.10
C ASP A 90 -1.11 -5.46 -5.42
N ALA A 91 -0.95 -5.80 -4.14
CA ALA A 91 0.28 -5.55 -3.43
C ALA A 91 1.45 -6.35 -4.03
N TYR A 92 1.20 -7.59 -4.42
CA TYR A 92 2.19 -8.42 -5.09
C TYR A 92 2.62 -7.80 -6.43
N TYR A 93 1.64 -7.38 -7.23
CA TYR A 93 1.90 -6.73 -8.51
C TYR A 93 2.74 -5.46 -8.35
N VAL A 94 2.35 -4.59 -7.41
CA VAL A 94 3.08 -3.33 -7.17
C VAL A 94 4.48 -3.62 -6.65
N SER A 95 4.65 -4.62 -5.79
CA SER A 95 5.96 -5.02 -5.28
C SER A 95 6.91 -5.43 -6.39
N LEU A 96 6.44 -6.24 -7.33
CA LEU A 96 7.25 -6.66 -8.47
C LEU A 96 7.67 -5.45 -9.31
N LEU A 97 6.76 -4.49 -9.48
CA LEU A 97 7.01 -3.31 -10.28
C LEU A 97 8.11 -2.42 -9.69
N ILE A 98 8.08 -2.22 -8.36
CA ILE A 98 9.00 -1.29 -7.70
C ILE A 98 10.26 -1.95 -7.14
N GLN A 99 10.30 -3.28 -7.07
CA GLN A 99 11.43 -4.02 -6.50
C GLN A 99 12.79 -3.61 -7.05
N PRO A 100 12.98 -3.44 -8.37
CA PRO A 100 14.30 -3.07 -8.90
C PRO A 100 14.80 -1.70 -8.48
N TYR A 101 13.92 -0.83 -8.01
CA TYR A 101 14.23 0.58 -7.72
C TYR A 101 14.15 0.92 -6.23
N ALA A 102 13.64 0.01 -5.39
CA ALA A 102 13.49 0.26 -3.97
C ALA A 102 14.82 0.08 -3.24
N HIS A 103 15.05 0.92 -2.24
CA HIS A 103 16.25 0.88 -1.41
C HIS A 103 15.93 0.66 0.07
N VAL A 104 15.06 1.50 0.63
CA VAL A 104 14.73 1.46 2.07
C VAL A 104 13.83 0.27 2.41
N LYS A 105 12.80 0.05 1.58
CA LYS A 105 11.78 -0.98 1.81
C LYS A 105 12.09 -2.31 1.12
N ILE A 106 13.30 -2.46 0.55
CA ILE A 106 13.62 -3.62 -0.29
C ILE A 106 13.48 -4.94 0.47
N GLU A 107 13.86 -5.00 1.74
CA GLU A 107 13.76 -6.22 2.52
C GLU A 107 12.30 -6.64 2.72
N ASP A 108 11.43 -5.68 3.00
CA ASP A 108 10.00 -5.95 3.17
C ASP A 108 9.36 -6.37 1.86
N ILE A 109 9.75 -5.74 0.75
CA ILE A 109 9.27 -6.10 -0.58
C ILE A 109 9.66 -7.53 -0.93
N ASN A 110 10.88 -7.94 -0.60
CA ASN A 110 11.37 -9.27 -0.91
C ASN A 110 10.66 -10.39 -0.15
N LYS A 111 9.95 -10.05 0.93
CA LYS A 111 9.15 -11.02 1.68
C LYS A 111 7.80 -11.33 1.03
N ILE A 112 7.39 -10.53 0.06
CA ILE A 112 6.08 -10.68 -0.60
C ILE A 112 6.06 -11.86 -1.59
#